data_5b29a8e3eb2c0117b11006261c73d48b
#
_entry.id   5b29a8e3eb2c0117b11006261c73d48b
#
_cell.length_a   1.000
_cell.length_b   1.000
_cell.length_c   1.000
_cell.angle_alpha   90.00
_cell.angle_beta   90.00
_cell.angle_gamma   90.00
#
_symmetry.space_group_name_H-M   'P 1'
#
loop_
_entity.id
_entity.type
_entity.pdbx_description
1 polymer ?
#
loop_
_entity_poly.entity_id
_entity_poly.type
_entity_poly.pdbx_seq_one_letter_code
_entity_poly.pdbx_strand_id
1 'polypeptide(L)'
;LTLLPSIINGFDRKLNFVSFTPGTSFDLKSSTGIQQERALLFHLLKKGWDLPHIPTCNVLQCDVADKDRWRATIKNYEPGLKLDKNIVDAYFVELSQYIAWEKQKGLPDIRSRFFDLCTRFSYYQQHKNIPWEKIRDRNKIIGELRAILARTCLKALEPDLVILDEFQRFKHLLNNDSDAGLLARELFSYSDE
;
A
#
# COMPACT_ATOMS: atom_id res chain seq x y z
N LEU A 1 2.35 4.25 7.33
CA LEU A 1 3.40 4.78 6.45
C LEU A 1 2.83 5.96 5.69
N THR A 2 3.27 7.17 5.99
CA THR A 2 2.83 8.37 5.26
C THR A 2 3.83 8.70 4.15
N LEU A 3 4.02 7.77 3.21
CA LEU A 3 4.76 8.04 1.96
C LEU A 3 3.85 8.68 0.89
N LEU A 4 2.59 8.97 1.26
CA LEU A 4 1.62 9.66 0.40
C LEU A 4 2.16 10.97 -0.22
N PRO A 5 2.89 11.83 0.51
CA PRO A 5 3.44 13.05 -0.09
C PRO A 5 4.40 12.80 -1.24
N SER A 6 5.22 11.74 -1.18
CA SER A 6 6.20 11.46 -2.24
C SER A 6 5.54 10.99 -3.53
N ILE A 7 4.51 10.15 -3.45
CA ILE A 7 3.79 9.70 -4.65
C ILE A 7 2.86 10.77 -5.24
N ILE A 8 2.41 11.73 -4.42
CA ILE A 8 1.46 12.77 -4.86
C ILE A 8 2.18 13.97 -5.46
N ASN A 9 3.27 14.44 -4.86
CA ASN A 9 3.89 15.71 -5.23
C ASN A 9 5.29 15.58 -5.87
N GLY A 10 5.88 14.37 -5.91
CA GLY A 10 7.27 14.19 -6.28
C GLY A 10 8.25 14.88 -5.30
N PHE A 11 9.54 14.85 -5.61
CA PHE A 11 10.60 15.49 -4.83
C PHE A 11 11.18 16.72 -5.56
N ASP A 12 10.34 17.73 -5.81
CA ASP A 12 10.75 18.95 -6.53
C ASP A 12 11.56 19.95 -5.66
N ARG A 13 11.81 19.63 -4.41
CA ARG A 13 12.49 20.53 -3.48
C ARG A 13 13.95 20.12 -3.28
N LYS A 14 14.85 21.11 -3.16
CA LYS A 14 16.27 20.89 -2.86
C LYS A 14 16.52 20.19 -1.52
N LEU A 15 15.56 20.18 -0.60
CA LEU A 15 15.63 19.54 0.70
C LEU A 15 14.27 18.97 1.06
N ASN A 16 14.21 17.67 1.24
CA ASN A 16 13.00 16.94 1.62
C ASN A 16 13.23 16.26 2.96
N PHE A 17 12.35 16.53 3.94
CA PHE A 17 12.38 15.86 5.23
C PHE A 17 11.31 14.78 5.26
N VAL A 18 11.71 13.55 5.51
CA VAL A 18 10.80 12.43 5.71
C VAL A 18 11.05 11.85 7.09
N SER A 19 10.03 11.82 7.93
CA SER A 19 10.11 11.25 9.28
C SER A 19 9.52 9.84 9.30
N PHE A 20 10.29 8.89 9.79
CA PHE A 20 9.86 7.52 10.01
C PHE A 20 9.81 7.21 11.50
N THR A 21 8.70 6.63 11.94
CA THR A 21 8.56 6.08 13.29
C THR A 21 8.38 4.58 13.21
N PRO A 22 9.15 3.77 13.97
CA PRO A 22 9.12 2.30 13.86
C PRO A 22 7.73 1.70 14.03
N GLY A 23 6.94 2.24 14.97
CA GLY A 23 5.62 1.72 15.31
C GLY A 23 4.51 2.07 14.32
N THR A 24 4.69 3.10 13.50
CA THR A 24 3.64 3.58 12.57
C THR A 24 4.07 3.52 11.12
N SER A 25 5.32 3.85 10.82
CA SER A 25 5.82 3.90 9.45
C SER A 25 6.10 2.51 8.88
N PHE A 26 6.52 1.57 9.74
CA PHE A 26 6.82 0.19 9.36
C PHE A 26 5.80 -0.82 9.89
N ASP A 27 4.71 -0.37 10.54
CA ASP A 27 3.65 -1.27 10.97
C ASP A 27 2.77 -1.68 9.80
N LEU A 28 3.20 -2.75 9.12
CA LEU A 28 2.40 -3.46 8.13
C LEU A 28 1.47 -4.52 8.76
N LYS A 29 1.53 -4.70 10.10
CA LYS A 29 0.66 -5.65 10.84
C LYS A 29 -0.79 -5.20 10.82
N SER A 30 -1.06 -3.89 10.80
CA SER A 30 -2.35 -3.35 10.41
C SER A 30 -2.50 -3.54 8.90
N SER A 31 -2.94 -4.72 8.52
CA SER A 31 -3.01 -5.13 7.10
C SER A 31 -3.78 -4.16 6.21
N THR A 32 -4.74 -3.39 6.77
CA THR A 32 -5.57 -2.48 5.98
C THR A 32 -5.03 -1.06 5.87
N GLY A 33 -4.11 -0.63 6.73
CA GLY A 33 -3.58 0.73 6.73
C GLY A 33 -4.61 1.82 6.98
N ILE A 34 -4.21 3.07 6.75
CA ILE A 34 -5.09 4.22 6.91
C ILE A 34 -6.02 4.38 5.70
N GLN A 35 -7.13 5.07 5.93
CA GLN A 35 -8.18 5.30 4.91
C GLN A 35 -7.64 5.98 3.64
N GLN A 36 -6.69 6.90 3.78
CA GLN A 36 -6.08 7.63 2.68
C GLN A 36 -5.23 6.74 1.77
N GLU A 37 -4.47 5.81 2.34
CA GLU A 37 -3.69 4.83 1.56
C GLU A 37 -4.62 3.94 0.74
N ARG A 38 -5.75 3.52 1.32
CA ARG A 38 -6.74 2.72 0.60
C ARG A 38 -7.43 3.50 -0.52
N ALA A 39 -7.67 4.80 -0.34
CA ALA A 39 -8.18 5.66 -1.39
C ALA A 39 -7.16 5.81 -2.54
N LEU A 40 -5.88 5.94 -2.23
CA LEU A 40 -4.81 5.93 -3.22
C LEU A 40 -4.77 4.59 -3.99
N LEU A 41 -4.78 3.46 -3.28
CA LEU A 41 -4.82 2.13 -3.91
C LEU A 41 -6.06 1.98 -4.81
N PHE A 42 -7.22 2.52 -4.40
CA PHE A 42 -8.42 2.50 -5.23
C PHE A 42 -8.15 3.16 -6.60
N HIS A 43 -7.56 4.35 -6.64
CA HIS A 43 -7.29 5.05 -7.90
C HIS A 43 -6.23 4.35 -8.74
N LEU A 44 -5.14 3.90 -8.12
CA LEU A 44 -4.08 3.15 -8.80
C LEU A 44 -4.63 1.88 -9.44
N LEU A 45 -5.26 1.02 -8.65
CA LEU A 45 -5.70 -0.30 -9.10
C LEU A 45 -6.86 -0.20 -10.10
N LYS A 46 -7.80 0.72 -9.89
CA LYS A 46 -8.90 0.95 -10.84
C LYS A 46 -8.37 1.30 -12.23
N LYS A 47 -7.37 2.19 -12.30
CA LYS A 47 -6.74 2.59 -13.56
C LYS A 47 -5.87 1.47 -14.16
N GLY A 48 -5.03 0.84 -13.34
CA GLY A 48 -4.05 -0.13 -13.82
C GLY A 48 -4.63 -1.51 -14.16
N TRP A 49 -5.69 -1.93 -13.46
CA TRP A 49 -6.33 -3.23 -13.66
C TRP A 49 -7.73 -3.17 -14.30
N ASP A 50 -8.22 -1.98 -14.62
CA ASP A 50 -9.58 -1.76 -15.14
C ASP A 50 -10.67 -2.39 -14.27
N LEU A 51 -10.61 -2.09 -12.97
CA LEU A 51 -11.49 -2.70 -11.98
C LEU A 51 -12.87 -2.04 -11.94
N PRO A 52 -13.94 -2.82 -11.65
CA PRO A 52 -15.29 -2.28 -11.48
C PRO A 52 -15.35 -1.37 -10.24
N HIS A 53 -15.92 -0.17 -10.40
CA HIS A 53 -15.89 0.88 -9.38
C HIS A 53 -16.48 0.44 -8.03
N ILE A 54 -17.73 -0.03 -8.03
CA ILE A 54 -18.46 -0.35 -6.81
C ILE A 54 -17.83 -1.52 -6.03
N PRO A 55 -17.52 -2.68 -6.65
CA PRO A 55 -16.87 -3.78 -5.95
C PRO A 55 -15.51 -3.39 -5.36
N THR A 56 -14.68 -2.68 -6.12
CA THR A 56 -13.37 -2.18 -5.64
C THR A 56 -13.53 -1.25 -4.44
N CYS A 57 -14.51 -0.35 -4.50
CA CYS A 57 -14.84 0.54 -3.40
C CYS A 57 -15.24 -0.25 -2.14
N ASN A 58 -16.07 -1.30 -2.28
CA ASN A 58 -16.49 -2.15 -1.17
C ASN A 58 -15.33 -2.93 -0.54
N VAL A 59 -14.43 -3.49 -1.36
CA VAL A 59 -13.25 -4.22 -0.87
C VAL A 59 -12.36 -3.30 -0.04
N LEU A 60 -12.06 -2.08 -0.53
CA LEU A 60 -11.14 -1.15 0.10
C LEU A 60 -11.75 -0.31 1.22
N GLN A 61 -13.07 -0.37 1.43
CA GLN A 61 -13.76 0.32 2.53
C GLN A 61 -13.28 -0.17 3.91
N CYS A 62 -13.03 -1.47 4.05
CA CYS A 62 -12.56 -2.14 5.27
C CYS A 62 -13.43 -1.83 6.51
N ASP A 63 -12.80 -1.19 7.51
CA ASP A 63 -13.37 -0.83 8.82
C ASP A 63 -14.15 0.49 8.82
N VAL A 64 -14.18 1.20 7.70
CA VAL A 64 -14.93 2.46 7.61
C VAL A 64 -16.43 2.15 7.58
N ALA A 65 -17.08 2.32 8.73
CA ALA A 65 -18.50 2.00 8.89
C ALA A 65 -19.41 2.89 8.04
N ASP A 66 -19.03 4.17 7.88
CA ASP A 66 -19.77 5.16 7.10
C ASP A 66 -19.35 5.10 5.62
N LYS A 67 -20.26 4.62 4.78
CA LYS A 67 -20.06 4.50 3.32
C LYS A 67 -19.94 5.85 2.64
N ASP A 68 -20.65 6.85 3.09
CA ASP A 68 -20.66 8.17 2.46
C ASP A 68 -19.35 8.90 2.79
N ARG A 69 -18.86 8.75 4.02
CA ARG A 69 -17.52 9.20 4.41
C ARG A 69 -16.44 8.53 3.57
N TRP A 70 -16.53 7.22 3.34
CA TRP A 70 -15.58 6.49 2.51
C TRP A 70 -15.61 6.97 1.05
N ARG A 71 -16.79 7.10 0.46
CA ARG A 71 -16.97 7.63 -0.91
C ARG A 71 -16.44 9.05 -1.04
N ALA A 72 -16.71 9.90 -0.03
CA ALA A 72 -16.18 11.26 0.01
C ALA A 72 -14.65 11.25 0.05
N THR A 73 -14.03 10.36 0.83
CA THR A 73 -12.56 10.20 0.84
C THR A 73 -12.02 9.86 -0.54
N ILE A 74 -12.58 8.86 -1.22
CA ILE A 74 -12.18 8.50 -2.59
C ILE A 74 -12.31 9.71 -3.51
N LYS A 75 -13.47 10.38 -3.51
CA LYS A 75 -13.73 11.55 -4.36
C LYS A 75 -12.77 12.71 -4.08
N ASN A 76 -12.47 12.99 -2.84
CA ASN A 76 -11.55 14.08 -2.46
C ASN A 76 -10.11 13.79 -2.89
N TYR A 77 -9.74 12.52 -2.99
CA TYR A 77 -8.42 12.14 -3.51
C TYR A 77 -8.33 12.22 -5.03
N GLU A 78 -9.43 12.01 -5.77
CA GLU A 78 -9.43 11.99 -7.23
C GLU A 78 -9.00 13.31 -7.90
N PRO A 79 -9.56 14.48 -7.54
CA PRO A 79 -9.21 15.74 -8.20
C PRO A 79 -7.88 16.34 -7.77
N GLY A 80 -7.35 15.95 -6.60
CA GLY A 80 -6.11 16.47 -6.03
C GLY A 80 -4.87 15.61 -6.29
N LEU A 81 -5.04 14.42 -6.85
CA LEU A 81 -3.95 13.46 -7.05
C LEU A 81 -3.12 13.81 -8.29
N LYS A 82 -2.13 14.68 -8.10
CA LYS A 82 -0.97 14.74 -9.01
C LYS A 82 -0.02 13.61 -8.62
N LEU A 83 -0.31 12.41 -9.10
CA LEU A 83 0.56 11.27 -8.87
C LEU A 83 1.86 11.47 -9.66
N ASP A 84 2.99 11.25 -9.00
CA ASP A 84 4.26 11.16 -9.69
C ASP A 84 4.23 9.95 -10.63
N LYS A 85 4.38 10.23 -11.93
CA LYS A 85 4.26 9.19 -12.97
C LYS A 85 5.33 8.12 -12.82
N ASN A 86 6.55 8.49 -12.44
CA ASN A 86 7.66 7.55 -12.32
C ASN A 86 7.39 6.56 -11.17
N ILE A 87 6.88 7.05 -10.04
CA ILE A 87 6.51 6.19 -8.90
C ILE A 87 5.33 5.28 -9.27
N VAL A 88 4.34 5.79 -9.99
CA VAL A 88 3.20 4.98 -10.46
C VAL A 88 3.67 3.88 -11.40
N ASP A 89 4.50 4.21 -12.38
CA ASP A 89 5.04 3.25 -13.34
C ASP A 89 5.91 2.20 -12.62
N ALA A 90 6.78 2.62 -11.69
CA ALA A 90 7.58 1.73 -10.85
C ALA A 90 6.70 0.78 -10.00
N TYR A 91 5.61 1.30 -9.42
CA TYR A 91 4.66 0.47 -8.66
C TYR A 91 4.07 -0.65 -9.53
N PHE A 92 3.67 -0.36 -10.77
CA PHE A 92 3.13 -1.38 -11.66
C PHE A 92 4.18 -2.35 -12.18
N VAL A 93 5.44 -1.93 -12.31
CA VAL A 93 6.56 -2.83 -12.59
C VAL A 93 6.76 -3.83 -11.44
N GLU A 94 6.90 -3.35 -10.20
CA GLU A 94 7.05 -4.20 -9.00
C GLU A 94 5.85 -5.15 -8.83
N LEU A 95 4.63 -4.65 -9.05
CA LEU A 95 3.41 -5.44 -8.97
C LEU A 95 3.37 -6.54 -10.04
N SER A 96 3.85 -6.25 -11.25
CA SER A 96 3.93 -7.22 -12.34
C SER A 96 4.98 -8.31 -12.05
N GLN A 97 6.11 -7.95 -11.46
CA GLN A 97 7.14 -8.90 -11.01
C GLN A 97 6.61 -9.80 -9.90
N TYR A 98 5.86 -9.23 -8.94
CA TYR A 98 5.24 -10.01 -7.87
C TYR A 98 4.21 -11.02 -8.42
N ILE A 99 3.36 -10.60 -9.38
CA ILE A 99 2.42 -11.47 -10.08
C ILE A 99 3.14 -12.60 -10.81
N ALA A 100 4.24 -12.30 -11.51
CA ALA A 100 5.03 -13.30 -12.22
C ALA A 100 5.65 -14.32 -11.26
N TRP A 101 6.18 -13.85 -10.14
CA TRP A 101 6.73 -14.70 -9.08
C TRP A 101 5.67 -15.64 -8.48
N GLU A 102 4.47 -15.14 -8.16
CA GLU A 102 3.37 -15.97 -7.66
C GLU A 102 2.99 -17.07 -8.68
N LYS A 103 2.86 -16.71 -9.95
CA LYS A 103 2.55 -17.65 -11.03
C LYS A 103 3.63 -18.72 -11.19
N GLN A 104 4.90 -18.34 -11.10
CA GLN A 104 6.02 -19.31 -11.16
C GLN A 104 5.97 -20.31 -10.01
N LYS A 105 5.45 -19.89 -8.85
CA LYS A 105 5.24 -20.75 -7.67
C LYS A 105 3.96 -21.59 -7.73
N GLY A 106 3.16 -21.48 -8.80
CA GLY A 106 1.87 -22.15 -8.91
C GLY A 106 0.81 -21.58 -7.96
N LEU A 107 1.00 -20.35 -7.44
CA LEU A 107 0.06 -19.69 -6.55
C LEU A 107 -0.92 -18.82 -7.35
N PRO A 108 -2.16 -18.67 -6.85
CA PRO A 108 -3.07 -17.67 -7.41
C PRO A 108 -2.47 -16.28 -7.25
N ASP A 109 -2.28 -15.57 -8.36
CA ASP A 109 -1.67 -14.24 -8.32
C ASP A 109 -2.56 -13.19 -7.64
N ILE A 110 -1.94 -12.13 -7.12
CA ILE A 110 -2.59 -11.09 -6.32
C ILE A 110 -3.71 -10.38 -7.12
N ARG A 111 -3.57 -10.21 -8.42
CA ARG A 111 -4.59 -9.61 -9.28
C ARG A 111 -5.83 -10.50 -9.34
N SER A 112 -5.66 -11.79 -9.61
CA SER A 112 -6.74 -12.78 -9.65
C SER A 112 -7.45 -12.88 -8.30
N ARG A 113 -6.69 -12.90 -7.19
CA ARG A 113 -7.23 -12.90 -5.82
C ARG A 113 -8.03 -11.64 -5.51
N PHE A 114 -7.58 -10.48 -5.99
CA PHE A 114 -8.30 -9.21 -5.80
C PHE A 114 -9.61 -9.16 -6.61
N PHE A 115 -9.62 -9.67 -7.85
CA PHE A 115 -10.85 -9.81 -8.65
C PHE A 115 -11.87 -10.74 -7.98
N ASP A 116 -11.42 -11.86 -7.41
CA ASP A 116 -12.29 -12.77 -6.65
C ASP A 116 -12.90 -12.06 -5.42
N LEU A 117 -12.11 -11.25 -4.70
CA LEU A 117 -12.64 -10.39 -3.65
C LEU A 117 -13.69 -9.40 -4.17
N CYS A 118 -13.44 -8.75 -5.29
CA CYS A 118 -14.41 -7.84 -5.90
C CYS A 118 -15.74 -8.55 -6.18
N THR A 119 -15.69 -9.77 -6.72
CA THR A 119 -16.87 -10.57 -6.98
C THR A 119 -17.61 -10.90 -5.68
N ARG A 120 -16.91 -11.37 -4.67
CA ARG A 120 -17.50 -11.75 -3.36
C ARG A 120 -18.06 -10.55 -2.62
N PHE A 121 -17.37 -9.42 -2.60
CA PHE A 121 -17.79 -8.19 -1.90
C PHE A 121 -18.84 -7.39 -2.68
N SER A 122 -19.15 -7.73 -3.93
CA SER A 122 -20.30 -7.18 -4.67
C SER A 122 -21.64 -7.50 -4.01
N TYR A 123 -21.74 -8.65 -3.37
CA TYR A 123 -22.96 -9.12 -2.71
C TYR A 123 -23.12 -8.58 -1.28
N TYR A 124 -22.04 -8.11 -0.66
CA TYR A 124 -22.07 -7.58 0.71
C TYR A 124 -22.39 -6.08 0.69
N GLN A 125 -23.66 -5.73 0.47
CA GLN A 125 -24.11 -4.31 0.47
C GLN A 125 -24.00 -3.64 1.85
N GLN A 126 -23.92 -4.43 2.92
CA GLN A 126 -23.72 -3.96 4.29
C GLN A 126 -22.62 -4.79 4.93
N HIS A 127 -21.68 -4.14 5.66
CA HIS A 127 -20.59 -4.81 6.38
C HIS A 127 -21.06 -5.74 7.53
N LYS A 128 -22.38 -5.91 7.69
CA LYS A 128 -22.97 -6.81 8.68
C LYS A 128 -22.92 -8.24 8.12
N ASN A 129 -22.31 -9.14 8.87
CA ASN A 129 -22.26 -10.60 8.62
C ASN A 129 -21.26 -11.07 7.53
N ILE A 130 -20.18 -10.34 7.28
CA ILE A 130 -19.09 -10.88 6.45
C ILE A 130 -18.33 -11.92 7.31
N PRO A 131 -18.18 -13.17 6.85
CA PRO A 131 -17.39 -14.18 7.56
C PRO A 131 -15.97 -13.68 7.81
N TRP A 132 -15.43 -13.95 9.01
CA TRP A 132 -14.14 -13.43 9.43
C TRP A 132 -12.98 -13.91 8.54
N GLU A 133 -13.07 -15.12 7.96
CA GLU A 133 -12.10 -15.63 6.99
C GLU A 133 -12.01 -14.72 5.76
N LYS A 134 -13.15 -14.22 5.28
CA LYS A 134 -13.20 -13.29 4.13
C LYS A 134 -12.61 -11.94 4.47
N ILE A 135 -12.83 -11.47 5.69
CA ILE A 135 -12.20 -10.25 6.21
C ILE A 135 -10.68 -10.43 6.27
N ARG A 136 -10.21 -11.57 6.78
CA ARG A 136 -8.79 -11.90 6.85
C ARG A 136 -8.14 -11.96 5.47
N ASP A 137 -8.77 -12.65 4.52
CA ASP A 137 -8.27 -12.78 3.14
C ASP A 137 -8.18 -11.41 2.46
N ARG A 138 -9.22 -10.56 2.61
CA ARG A 138 -9.22 -9.18 2.15
C ARG A 138 -8.07 -8.38 2.76
N ASN A 139 -7.93 -8.43 4.07
CA ASN A 139 -6.92 -7.66 4.79
C ASN A 139 -5.51 -8.08 4.39
N LYS A 140 -5.30 -9.38 4.16
CA LYS A 140 -4.02 -9.91 3.68
C LYS A 140 -3.66 -9.32 2.30
N ILE A 141 -4.59 -9.36 1.33
CA ILE A 141 -4.34 -8.85 -0.03
C ILE A 141 -4.11 -7.33 0.00
N ILE A 142 -4.85 -6.58 0.81
CA ILE A 142 -4.61 -5.15 0.97
C ILE A 142 -3.24 -4.88 1.59
N GLY A 143 -2.82 -5.68 2.56
CA GLY A 143 -1.49 -5.61 3.16
C GLY A 143 -0.37 -5.84 2.14
N GLU A 144 -0.49 -6.87 1.31
CA GLU A 144 0.47 -7.17 0.24
C GLU A 144 0.57 -6.00 -0.77
N LEU A 145 -0.56 -5.45 -1.23
CA LEU A 145 -0.58 -4.29 -2.14
C LEU A 145 0.07 -3.05 -1.52
N ARG A 146 -0.19 -2.80 -0.23
CA ARG A 146 0.43 -1.71 0.52
C ARG A 146 1.94 -1.91 0.70
N ALA A 147 2.38 -3.14 0.96
CA ALA A 147 3.80 -3.46 1.10
C ALA A 147 4.56 -3.19 -0.20
N ILE A 148 4.00 -3.60 -1.35
CA ILE A 148 4.59 -3.30 -2.66
C ILE A 148 4.66 -1.78 -2.89
N LEU A 149 3.58 -1.04 -2.60
CA LEU A 149 3.56 0.41 -2.76
C LEU A 149 4.58 1.10 -1.84
N ALA A 150 4.68 0.68 -0.59
CA ALA A 150 5.65 1.21 0.37
C ALA A 150 7.09 0.99 -0.10
N ARG A 151 7.41 -0.22 -0.59
CA ARG A 151 8.73 -0.55 -1.14
C ARG A 151 9.06 0.33 -2.35
N THR A 152 8.13 0.48 -3.29
CA THR A 152 8.31 1.35 -4.46
C THR A 152 8.59 2.80 -4.05
N CYS A 153 7.82 3.33 -3.09
CA CYS A 153 8.04 4.69 -2.60
C CYS A 153 9.39 4.85 -1.89
N LEU A 154 9.85 3.83 -1.13
CA LEU A 154 11.15 3.86 -0.47
C LEU A 154 12.30 3.85 -1.48
N LYS A 155 12.23 3.02 -2.52
CA LYS A 155 13.22 3.02 -3.61
C LYS A 155 13.28 4.37 -4.33
N ALA A 156 12.14 5.02 -4.55
CA ALA A 156 12.08 6.33 -5.19
C ALA A 156 12.52 7.48 -4.27
N LEU A 157 12.68 7.23 -2.97
CA LEU A 157 13.08 8.26 -2.02
C LEU A 157 14.54 8.67 -2.18
N GLU A 158 15.41 7.72 -2.56
CA GLU A 158 16.87 7.91 -2.76
C GLU A 158 17.48 8.89 -1.74
N PRO A 159 17.48 8.55 -0.43
CA PRO A 159 17.83 9.49 0.61
C PRO A 159 19.34 9.80 0.59
N ASP A 160 19.73 11.06 0.46
CA ASP A 160 21.13 11.52 0.59
C ASP A 160 21.64 11.38 2.03
N LEU A 161 20.75 11.42 3.01
CA LEU A 161 21.09 11.33 4.44
C LEU A 161 19.96 10.66 5.22
N VAL A 162 20.30 9.65 6.00
CA VAL A 162 19.39 9.00 6.96
C VAL A 162 19.86 9.28 8.37
N ILE A 163 19.06 9.96 9.17
CA ILE A 163 19.32 10.22 10.59
C ILE A 163 18.41 9.30 11.42
N LEU A 164 19.05 8.44 12.22
CA LEU A 164 18.35 7.52 13.13
C LEU A 164 18.38 8.08 14.55
N ASP A 165 17.25 8.61 14.99
CA ASP A 165 17.00 8.88 16.40
C ASP A 165 16.46 7.64 17.09
N GLU A 166 16.87 7.38 18.33
CA GLU A 166 16.47 6.21 19.13
C GLU A 166 16.71 4.87 18.38
N PHE A 167 17.90 4.67 17.83
CA PHE A 167 18.29 3.48 17.04
C PHE A 167 17.89 2.14 17.69
N GLN A 168 17.87 2.04 19.03
CA GLN A 168 17.46 0.82 19.72
C GLN A 168 16.04 0.38 19.37
N ARG A 169 15.15 1.29 19.02
CA ARG A 169 13.80 0.96 18.54
C ARG A 169 13.80 0.31 17.16
N PHE A 170 14.76 0.67 16.32
CA PHE A 170 14.93 0.09 14.98
C PHE A 170 15.68 -1.25 15.01
N LYS A 171 16.52 -1.51 16.02
CA LYS A 171 17.31 -2.74 16.13
C LYS A 171 16.46 -4.01 16.07
N HIS A 172 15.33 -4.04 16.75
CA HIS A 172 14.42 -5.19 16.72
C HIS A 172 13.74 -5.35 15.35
N LEU A 173 13.48 -4.25 14.67
CA LEU A 173 12.89 -4.25 13.34
C LEU A 173 13.90 -4.78 12.30
N LEU A 174 15.15 -4.31 12.34
CA LEU A 174 16.21 -4.74 11.43
C LEU A 174 16.56 -6.23 11.55
N ASN A 175 16.43 -6.79 12.75
CA ASN A 175 16.70 -8.21 13.02
C ASN A 175 15.50 -9.13 12.75
N ASN A 176 14.41 -8.61 12.21
CA ASN A 176 13.19 -9.38 11.96
C ASN A 176 13.00 -9.58 10.45
N ASP A 177 12.71 -10.81 10.02
CA ASP A 177 12.39 -11.15 8.62
C ASP A 177 10.94 -10.83 8.23
N SER A 178 10.28 -9.95 8.98
CA SER A 178 8.98 -9.40 8.60
C SER A 178 9.11 -8.42 7.42
N ASP A 179 8.01 -8.20 6.70
CA ASP A 179 7.95 -7.20 5.61
C ASP A 179 8.41 -5.81 6.08
N ALA A 180 8.10 -5.45 7.33
CA ALA A 180 8.54 -4.21 7.94
C ALA A 180 10.08 -4.20 8.16
N GLY A 181 10.65 -5.33 8.56
CA GLY A 181 12.10 -5.50 8.71
C GLY A 181 12.82 -5.44 7.36
N LEU A 182 12.25 -6.04 6.33
CA LEU A 182 12.78 -5.95 4.96
C LEU A 182 12.78 -4.51 4.46
N LEU A 183 11.68 -3.78 4.62
CA LEU A 183 11.58 -2.37 4.24
C LEU A 183 12.58 -1.48 5.00
N ALA A 184 12.75 -1.74 6.31
CA ALA A 184 13.72 -1.01 7.11
C ALA A 184 15.16 -1.28 6.63
N ARG A 185 15.50 -2.55 6.34
CA ARG A 185 16.82 -2.90 5.78
C ARG A 185 17.05 -2.24 4.41
N GLU A 186 16.05 -2.25 3.52
CA GLU A 186 16.14 -1.57 2.22
C GLU A 186 16.46 -0.08 2.38
N LEU A 187 15.79 0.61 3.32
CA LEU A 187 16.00 2.02 3.59
C LEU A 187 17.42 2.31 4.13
N PHE A 188 17.94 1.44 5.02
CA PHE A 188 19.22 1.66 5.69
C PHE A 188 20.43 1.03 4.99
N SER A 189 20.21 0.16 4.00
CA SER A 189 21.26 -0.46 3.20
C SER A 189 21.39 0.19 1.81
N TYR A 190 20.77 1.36 1.62
CA TYR A 190 20.90 2.09 0.38
C TYR A 190 22.36 2.49 0.18
N SER A 191 22.99 1.99 -0.88
CA SER A 191 24.32 2.41 -1.34
C SER A 191 24.19 2.72 -2.82
N ASP A 192 24.68 3.90 -3.23
CA ASP A 192 24.90 4.19 -4.64
C ASP A 192 25.94 3.19 -5.19
N GLU A 193 25.54 2.38 -6.19
CA GLU A 193 26.46 1.64 -7.03
C GLU A 193 26.99 2.53 -8.16
#